data_06d2376621b2571b7a0e456e18968603
#
_entry.id   06d2376621b2571b7a0e456e18968603
#
_cell.length_a   1.000
_cell.length_b   1.000
_cell.length_c   1.000
_cell.angle_alpha   90.00
_cell.angle_beta   90.00
_cell.angle_gamma   90.00
#
_symmetry.space_group_name_H-M   'P 1'
#
loop_
_entity.id
_entity.type
_entity.pdbx_description
1 polymer ?
#
loop_
_entity_poly.entity_id
_entity_poly.type
_entity_poly.pdbx_seq_one_letter_code
_entity_poly.pdbx_strand_id
1 'polypeptide(L)'
;MKPWIKTLTCTALLAIAAFTSTFAQQATYHPTPENLQARQEFADNRFGIFLHWGIYSMFAQGEWYMHNANIHHDEYAKAASGFYPSRFDAKAWVSAIKDAGAKYICFTSRHHDSFSMWDTNESDYNIVDATPFKRDVLKELADECYAQGIKLHLYYSHLDWTRDEYPGGRTGKGTGRDPKKVDWKVYYKFMNNQLTELLTNYGEIGAIWFDGVWDHDEDSIPFDWELEEQYALIHKLQPACLVGNNHHSTPVSGEDIQIFERDLPGENKAGLSGQEVSRLPLETCQTMNGMWGYKIIDQNYKSLETLIQYLVGAAGKGANLLMNIGPQANGELPAAALERLKGMGEWLRANGETVYGTTAGDIPTQEWGVTTRKGDRLFIHIFDLKEKQLTLPLTCKVKKAFTYEGKTPVKFKQDKQGAVTLTFDEVPTGIDFIVEMVTK
;
A
#
# COMPACT_ATOMS: atom_id res chain seq x y z
N MET A 1 -91.06 -29.26 -16.27
CA MET A 1 -90.75 -28.52 -15.05
C MET A 1 -89.20 -28.44 -14.94
N LYS A 2 -88.68 -27.27 -15.16
CA LYS A 2 -87.21 -27.10 -15.06
C LYS A 2 -86.87 -26.43 -13.74
N PRO A 3 -85.83 -26.88 -12.98
CA PRO A 3 -85.35 -26.15 -11.80
C PRO A 3 -84.32 -25.12 -12.19
N TRP A 4 -84.43 -23.98 -11.55
CA TRP A 4 -83.53 -22.80 -11.67
C TRP A 4 -82.26 -23.07 -10.84
N ILE A 5 -81.09 -22.97 -11.45
CA ILE A 5 -79.79 -22.93 -10.79
C ILE A 5 -79.40 -21.45 -10.56
N LYS A 6 -79.30 -21.04 -9.30
CA LYS A 6 -78.74 -19.75 -8.88
C LYS A 6 -77.21 -19.85 -8.83
N THR A 7 -76.57 -19.07 -9.68
CA THR A 7 -75.13 -18.92 -9.68
C THR A 7 -74.75 -17.88 -8.62
N LEU A 8 -74.01 -18.32 -7.59
CA LEU A 8 -73.35 -17.38 -6.64
C LEU A 8 -72.00 -17.01 -7.25
N THR A 9 -71.82 -15.76 -7.59
CA THR A 9 -70.51 -15.16 -7.92
C THR A 9 -69.80 -14.72 -6.64
N CYS A 10 -68.77 -15.46 -6.27
CA CYS A 10 -67.82 -15.08 -5.20
C CYS A 10 -66.79 -14.15 -5.79
N THR A 11 -66.84 -12.86 -5.48
CA THR A 11 -65.83 -11.90 -5.80
C THR A 11 -64.74 -11.97 -4.75
N ALA A 12 -63.59 -12.63 -5.07
CA ALA A 12 -62.40 -12.61 -4.23
C ALA A 12 -61.64 -11.32 -4.52
N LEU A 13 -61.60 -10.39 -3.58
CA LEU A 13 -60.66 -9.24 -3.58
C LEU A 13 -59.27 -9.74 -3.20
N LEU A 14 -58.39 -9.86 -4.17
CA LEU A 14 -56.93 -9.99 -3.95
C LEU A 14 -56.37 -8.63 -3.54
N ALA A 15 -56.09 -8.45 -2.25
CA ALA A 15 -55.24 -7.35 -1.78
C ALA A 15 -53.78 -7.64 -2.13
N ILE A 16 -53.26 -7.01 -3.18
CA ILE A 16 -51.84 -7.01 -3.49
C ILE A 16 -51.18 -6.02 -2.53
N ALA A 17 -50.57 -6.54 -1.46
CA ALA A 17 -49.66 -5.78 -0.62
C ALA A 17 -48.38 -5.55 -1.44
N ALA A 18 -48.24 -4.36 -2.00
CA ALA A 18 -46.97 -3.92 -2.58
C ALA A 18 -45.95 -3.69 -1.45
N PHE A 19 -45.09 -4.68 -1.24
CA PHE A 19 -43.86 -4.47 -0.49
C PHE A 19 -42.96 -3.54 -1.34
N THR A 20 -43.04 -2.26 -1.12
CA THR A 20 -41.98 -1.33 -1.53
C THR A 20 -40.78 -1.56 -0.62
N SER A 21 -39.89 -2.48 -1.01
CA SER A 21 -38.53 -2.48 -0.48
C SER A 21 -37.89 -1.17 -0.93
N THR A 22 -37.83 -0.20 -0.03
CA THR A 22 -36.95 0.94 -0.14
C THR A 22 -35.53 0.38 -0.05
N PHE A 23 -34.92 0.05 -1.20
CA PHE A 23 -33.47 0.01 -1.30
C PHE A 23 -33.04 1.44 -0.97
N ALA A 24 -32.46 1.63 0.22
CA ALA A 24 -31.66 2.82 0.48
C ALA A 24 -30.62 2.85 -0.62
N GLN A 25 -30.70 3.85 -1.51
CA GLN A 25 -29.72 4.06 -2.54
C GLN A 25 -28.44 4.39 -1.80
N GLN A 26 -27.53 3.43 -1.73
CA GLN A 26 -26.22 3.61 -1.12
C GLN A 26 -25.59 4.81 -1.79
N ALA A 27 -25.27 5.85 -1.01
CA ALA A 27 -24.70 7.08 -1.54
C ALA A 27 -23.35 6.72 -2.14
N THR A 28 -23.24 6.73 -3.45
CA THR A 28 -21.99 6.47 -4.15
C THR A 28 -20.96 7.50 -3.70
N TYR A 29 -19.81 7.06 -3.18
CA TYR A 29 -18.73 7.97 -2.80
C TYR A 29 -18.30 8.83 -3.99
N HIS A 30 -18.23 10.12 -3.78
CA HIS A 30 -17.73 11.09 -4.73
C HIS A 30 -16.52 11.82 -4.12
N PRO A 31 -15.30 11.61 -4.66
CA PRO A 31 -14.11 12.28 -4.15
C PRO A 31 -14.22 13.80 -4.29
N THR A 32 -13.76 14.53 -3.28
CA THR A 32 -13.68 15.99 -3.32
C THR A 32 -12.56 16.46 -4.25
N PRO A 33 -12.53 17.75 -4.66
CA PRO A 33 -11.41 18.29 -5.42
C PRO A 33 -10.06 18.10 -4.73
N GLU A 34 -10.01 18.24 -3.39
CA GLU A 34 -8.82 18.04 -2.58
C GLU A 34 -8.36 16.57 -2.62
N ASN A 35 -9.31 15.62 -2.55
CA ASN A 35 -9.01 14.20 -2.68
C ASN A 35 -8.48 13.86 -4.09
N LEU A 36 -9.11 14.38 -5.14
CA LEU A 36 -8.64 14.17 -6.52
C LEU A 36 -7.24 14.72 -6.74
N GLN A 37 -6.91 15.87 -6.15
CA GLN A 37 -5.56 16.43 -6.18
C GLN A 37 -4.58 15.50 -5.43
N ALA A 38 -4.94 15.03 -4.23
CA ALA A 38 -4.11 14.12 -3.45
C ALA A 38 -3.86 12.78 -4.19
N ARG A 39 -4.88 12.22 -4.88
CA ARG A 39 -4.71 11.04 -5.76
C ARG A 39 -3.69 11.29 -6.87
N GLN A 40 -3.72 12.47 -7.50
CA GLN A 40 -2.77 12.80 -8.55
C GLN A 40 -1.36 12.98 -7.98
N GLU A 41 -1.19 13.69 -6.86
CA GLU A 41 0.09 13.84 -6.17
C GLU A 41 0.66 12.47 -5.77
N PHE A 42 -0.18 11.59 -5.22
CA PHE A 42 0.22 10.22 -4.88
C PHE A 42 0.69 9.45 -6.12
N ALA A 43 -0.08 9.49 -7.21
CA ALA A 43 0.30 8.82 -8.46
C ALA A 43 1.61 9.35 -9.03
N ASP A 44 1.93 10.64 -8.87
CA ASP A 44 3.18 11.26 -9.35
C ASP A 44 4.40 10.92 -8.47
N ASN A 45 4.18 10.57 -7.21
CA ASN A 45 5.22 10.31 -6.22
C ASN A 45 6.04 9.03 -6.48
N ARG A 46 5.45 8.00 -7.05
CA ARG A 46 6.06 6.72 -7.47
C ARG A 46 6.83 5.94 -6.42
N PHE A 47 7.38 6.54 -5.37
CA PHE A 47 8.23 5.87 -4.40
C PHE A 47 7.93 6.29 -2.96
N GLY A 48 7.65 5.31 -2.11
CA GLY A 48 7.49 5.46 -0.66
C GLY A 48 8.25 4.39 0.12
N ILE A 49 8.44 4.63 1.41
CA ILE A 49 9.02 3.65 2.34
C ILE A 49 7.98 3.21 3.35
N PHE A 50 7.81 1.90 3.48
CA PHE A 50 7.02 1.27 4.52
C PHE A 50 7.91 0.98 5.72
N LEU A 51 7.44 1.29 6.92
CA LEU A 51 8.14 1.02 8.16
C LEU A 51 7.28 0.08 9.03
N HIS A 52 7.61 -1.21 9.03
CA HIS A 52 7.00 -2.18 9.93
C HIS A 52 7.75 -2.20 11.26
N TRP A 53 7.29 -1.38 12.20
CA TRP A 53 7.90 -1.25 13.51
C TRP A 53 6.85 -1.24 14.61
N GLY A 54 7.04 -2.07 15.63
CA GLY A 54 6.15 -2.24 16.74
C GLY A 54 6.78 -3.12 17.82
N ILE A 55 5.99 -3.53 18.80
CA ILE A 55 6.44 -4.42 19.88
C ILE A 55 7.02 -5.74 19.35
N TYR A 56 6.56 -6.24 18.20
CA TYR A 56 7.09 -7.45 17.56
C TYR A 56 8.59 -7.35 17.23
N SER A 57 9.14 -6.15 17.07
CA SER A 57 10.58 -5.95 16.88
C SER A 57 11.41 -6.40 18.08
N MET A 58 10.82 -6.42 19.28
CA MET A 58 11.48 -6.91 20.51
C MET A 58 11.87 -8.38 20.42
N PHE A 59 11.07 -9.17 19.72
CA PHE A 59 11.33 -10.62 19.56
C PHE A 59 12.29 -10.91 18.41
N ALA A 60 12.47 -9.96 17.49
CA ALA A 60 13.32 -10.12 16.30
C ALA A 60 13.01 -11.39 15.48
N GLN A 61 11.71 -11.75 15.37
CA GLN A 61 11.19 -12.91 14.65
C GLN A 61 10.19 -12.54 13.54
N GLY A 62 10.01 -11.25 13.26
CA GLY A 62 9.03 -10.74 12.33
C GLY A 62 7.68 -10.43 13.01
N GLU A 63 6.81 -9.75 12.29
CA GLU A 63 5.55 -9.19 12.78
C GLU A 63 4.48 -10.24 13.10
N TRP A 64 4.57 -11.42 12.50
CA TRP A 64 3.64 -12.54 12.71
C TRP A 64 4.02 -13.50 13.85
N TYR A 65 5.08 -13.18 14.62
CA TYR A 65 5.62 -14.12 15.62
C TYR A 65 4.61 -14.52 16.68
N MET A 66 3.78 -13.61 17.17
CA MET A 66 2.73 -13.89 18.13
C MET A 66 1.77 -14.99 17.63
N HIS A 67 1.27 -14.86 16.42
CA HIS A 67 0.39 -15.83 15.78
C HIS A 67 1.11 -17.16 15.48
N ASN A 68 2.27 -17.09 14.82
CA ASN A 68 2.99 -18.29 14.36
C ASN A 68 3.45 -19.18 15.52
N ALA A 69 3.77 -18.60 16.67
CA ALA A 69 4.21 -19.32 17.86
C ALA A 69 3.08 -19.56 18.87
N ASN A 70 1.84 -19.18 18.57
CA ASN A 70 0.66 -19.28 19.44
C ASN A 70 0.92 -18.70 20.85
N ILE A 71 1.52 -17.50 20.92
CA ILE A 71 1.84 -16.85 22.18
C ILE A 71 0.59 -16.19 22.74
N HIS A 72 0.27 -16.49 24.01
CA HIS A 72 -0.84 -15.82 24.71
C HIS A 72 -0.60 -14.31 24.78
N HIS A 73 -1.62 -13.49 24.52
CA HIS A 73 -1.47 -12.03 24.44
C HIS A 73 -0.92 -11.42 25.74
N ASP A 74 -1.28 -11.93 26.92
CA ASP A 74 -0.75 -11.46 28.18
C ASP A 74 0.76 -11.72 28.34
N GLU A 75 1.25 -12.86 27.82
CA GLU A 75 2.69 -13.16 27.83
C GLU A 75 3.44 -12.32 26.81
N TYR A 76 2.85 -12.12 25.63
CA TYR A 76 3.42 -11.29 24.59
C TYR A 76 3.53 -9.81 25.02
N ALA A 77 2.48 -9.29 25.66
CA ALA A 77 2.43 -7.91 26.15
C ALA A 77 3.50 -7.58 27.19
N LYS A 78 4.06 -8.57 27.90
CA LYS A 78 5.16 -8.35 28.86
C LYS A 78 6.41 -7.76 28.20
N ALA A 79 6.60 -7.97 26.90
CA ALA A 79 7.71 -7.36 26.16
C ALA A 79 7.68 -5.83 26.19
N ALA A 80 6.51 -5.21 26.37
CA ALA A 80 6.38 -3.75 26.46
C ALA A 80 7.20 -3.17 27.61
N SER A 81 7.34 -3.87 28.76
CA SER A 81 8.14 -3.43 29.90
C SER A 81 9.64 -3.29 29.59
N GLY A 82 10.12 -3.95 28.54
CA GLY A 82 11.50 -3.86 28.05
C GLY A 82 11.66 -3.05 26.76
N PHE A 83 10.57 -2.57 26.18
CA PHE A 83 10.64 -1.83 24.92
C PHE A 83 11.12 -0.39 25.16
N TYR A 84 12.41 -0.20 24.94
CA TYR A 84 13.10 1.08 25.14
C TYR A 84 13.97 1.41 23.93
N PRO A 85 13.41 1.92 22.83
CA PRO A 85 14.12 2.23 21.59
C PRO A 85 15.00 3.47 21.73
N SER A 86 16.06 3.39 22.53
CA SER A 86 16.93 4.51 22.93
C SER A 86 17.68 5.17 21.74
N ARG A 87 17.72 4.52 20.59
CA ARG A 87 18.36 5.02 19.37
C ARG A 87 17.35 5.49 18.31
N PHE A 88 16.07 5.56 18.64
CA PHE A 88 15.07 6.14 17.75
C PHE A 88 15.34 7.63 17.57
N ASP A 89 15.50 8.02 16.32
CA ASP A 89 15.70 9.39 15.88
C ASP A 89 14.86 9.62 14.61
N ALA A 90 13.70 10.26 14.77
CA ALA A 90 12.76 10.54 13.70
C ALA A 90 13.40 11.37 12.58
N LYS A 91 14.25 12.35 12.94
CA LYS A 91 14.95 13.18 11.98
C LYS A 91 15.91 12.37 11.11
N ALA A 92 16.69 11.50 11.73
CA ALA A 92 17.62 10.63 11.01
C ALA A 92 16.86 9.67 10.06
N TRP A 93 15.73 9.10 10.50
CA TRP A 93 14.89 8.23 9.68
C TRP A 93 14.36 8.98 8.46
N VAL A 94 13.68 10.10 8.68
CA VAL A 94 13.06 10.89 7.60
C VAL A 94 14.12 11.41 6.63
N SER A 95 15.28 11.86 7.14
CA SER A 95 16.39 12.33 6.28
C SER A 95 16.92 11.21 5.38
N ALA A 96 17.19 10.01 5.94
CA ALA A 96 17.69 8.88 5.14
C ALA A 96 16.68 8.45 4.05
N ILE A 97 15.39 8.46 4.38
CA ILE A 97 14.30 8.11 3.47
C ILE A 97 14.13 9.17 2.38
N LYS A 98 14.18 10.44 2.74
CA LYS A 98 14.16 11.57 1.78
C LYS A 98 15.35 11.53 0.84
N ASP A 99 16.54 11.29 1.36
CA ASP A 99 17.79 11.21 0.56
C ASP A 99 17.78 10.02 -0.39
N ALA A 100 17.04 8.94 -0.05
CA ALA A 100 16.76 7.83 -0.95
C ALA A 100 15.82 8.20 -2.11
N GLY A 101 15.20 9.39 -2.08
CA GLY A 101 14.27 9.86 -3.11
C GLY A 101 12.81 9.53 -2.83
N ALA A 102 12.48 8.87 -1.70
CA ALA A 102 11.09 8.61 -1.35
C ALA A 102 10.30 9.90 -1.09
N LYS A 103 9.02 9.88 -1.40
CA LYS A 103 8.10 11.02 -1.29
C LYS A 103 7.14 10.89 -0.12
N TYR A 104 6.95 9.69 0.38
CA TYR A 104 6.09 9.41 1.53
C TYR A 104 6.65 8.25 2.35
N ILE A 105 6.21 8.20 3.60
CA ILE A 105 6.44 7.11 4.54
C ILE A 105 5.08 6.53 4.92
N CYS A 106 4.93 5.20 4.89
CA CYS A 106 3.82 4.50 5.51
C CYS A 106 4.31 3.83 6.79
N PHE A 107 3.76 4.22 7.94
CA PHE A 107 4.20 3.75 9.24
C PHE A 107 3.13 2.85 9.88
N THR A 108 3.52 1.68 10.41
CA THR A 108 2.60 0.81 11.15
C THR A 108 2.23 1.45 12.47
N SER A 109 1.14 2.24 12.49
CA SER A 109 0.64 2.86 13.72
C SER A 109 0.12 1.80 14.70
N ARG A 110 -0.60 0.79 14.22
CA ARG A 110 -1.07 -0.37 14.97
C ARG A 110 -1.14 -1.59 14.05
N HIS A 111 -0.41 -2.66 14.39
CA HIS A 111 -0.41 -3.93 13.66
C HIS A 111 -1.38 -4.94 14.32
N HIS A 112 -1.44 -6.17 13.83
CA HIS A 112 -2.33 -7.25 14.28
C HIS A 112 -2.20 -7.61 15.77
N ASP A 113 -1.06 -7.32 16.38
CA ASP A 113 -0.79 -7.52 17.81
C ASP A 113 -1.35 -6.42 18.71
N SER A 114 -2.14 -5.48 18.14
CA SER A 114 -2.85 -4.41 18.85
C SER A 114 -1.99 -3.33 19.51
N PHE A 115 -0.66 -3.46 19.49
CA PHE A 115 0.20 -2.48 20.13
C PHE A 115 0.20 -1.16 19.34
N SER A 116 -0.21 -0.08 20.03
CA SER A 116 -0.30 1.25 19.42
C SER A 116 1.02 2.00 19.55
N MET A 117 1.56 2.51 18.44
CA MET A 117 2.83 3.23 18.38
C MET A 117 2.66 4.75 18.58
N TRP A 118 1.57 5.18 19.23
CA TRP A 118 1.28 6.56 19.59
C TRP A 118 0.58 6.62 20.96
N ASP A 119 0.47 7.83 21.51
CA ASP A 119 -0.22 8.13 22.77
C ASP A 119 -1.75 8.11 22.57
N THR A 120 -2.34 6.92 22.54
CA THR A 120 -3.78 6.74 22.36
C THR A 120 -4.51 6.72 23.70
N ASN A 121 -5.68 7.37 23.77
CA ASN A 121 -6.55 7.30 24.94
C ASN A 121 -7.45 6.04 24.93
N GLU A 122 -7.45 5.27 23.84
CA GLU A 122 -8.34 4.11 23.66
C GLU A 122 -7.76 2.82 24.24
N SER A 123 -6.47 2.78 24.57
CA SER A 123 -5.79 1.59 25.10
C SER A 123 -4.50 1.95 25.80
N ASP A 124 -4.30 1.43 27.03
CA ASP A 124 -3.02 1.52 27.75
C ASP A 124 -1.91 0.65 27.10
N TYR A 125 -2.26 -0.21 26.15
CA TYR A 125 -1.32 -1.05 25.40
C TYR A 125 -0.72 -0.24 24.24
N ASN A 126 0.06 0.79 24.60
CA ASN A 126 0.69 1.70 23.66
C ASN A 126 2.15 2.02 24.09
N ILE A 127 2.91 2.64 23.19
CA ILE A 127 4.34 2.92 23.36
C ILE A 127 4.60 3.90 24.53
N VAL A 128 3.66 4.76 24.87
CA VAL A 128 3.80 5.75 25.93
C VAL A 128 3.45 5.13 27.29
N ASP A 129 2.29 4.48 27.42
CA ASP A 129 1.80 3.97 28.70
C ASP A 129 2.43 2.65 29.11
N ALA A 130 2.53 1.69 28.18
CA ALA A 130 3.00 0.35 28.48
C ALA A 130 4.52 0.20 28.56
N THR A 131 5.29 1.20 28.06
CA THR A 131 6.76 1.08 27.98
C THR A 131 7.48 2.05 28.91
N PRO A 132 8.74 1.77 29.28
CA PRO A 132 9.58 2.74 29.98
C PRO A 132 10.05 3.89 29.08
N PHE A 133 9.84 3.84 27.77
CA PHE A 133 10.29 4.83 26.81
C PHE A 133 9.57 6.17 26.93
N LYS A 134 8.26 6.14 27.16
CA LYS A 134 7.42 7.31 27.46
C LYS A 134 7.45 8.42 26.42
N ARG A 135 7.72 8.09 25.15
CA ARG A 135 7.72 9.03 24.02
C ARG A 135 6.70 8.60 22.99
N ASP A 136 5.97 9.56 22.44
CA ASP A 136 5.08 9.35 21.29
C ASP A 136 5.90 9.38 19.99
N VAL A 137 6.30 8.20 19.53
CA VAL A 137 7.16 8.06 18.33
C VAL A 137 6.45 8.50 17.06
N LEU A 138 5.12 8.32 16.99
CA LEU A 138 4.35 8.76 15.84
C LEU A 138 4.28 10.29 15.77
N LYS A 139 4.14 10.98 16.91
CA LYS A 139 4.18 12.44 16.95
C LYS A 139 5.51 12.98 16.45
N GLU A 140 6.61 12.41 16.93
CA GLU A 140 7.95 12.83 16.50
C GLU A 140 8.17 12.56 14.99
N LEU A 141 7.70 11.42 14.49
CA LEU A 141 7.79 11.08 13.07
C LEU A 141 6.94 12.03 12.21
N ALA A 142 5.72 12.34 12.65
CA ALA A 142 4.81 13.25 11.95
C ALA A 142 5.40 14.66 11.85
N ASP A 143 5.94 15.18 12.97
CA ASP A 143 6.58 16.50 12.99
C ASP A 143 7.79 16.59 12.06
N GLU A 144 8.62 15.53 12.01
CA GLU A 144 9.76 15.49 11.10
C GLU A 144 9.35 15.29 9.63
N CYS A 145 8.34 14.49 9.36
CA CYS A 145 7.77 14.34 8.01
C CYS A 145 7.30 15.71 7.50
N TYR A 146 6.53 16.43 8.32
CA TYR A 146 6.08 17.77 7.99
C TYR A 146 7.24 18.75 7.76
N ALA A 147 8.21 18.78 8.67
CA ALA A 147 9.38 19.68 8.60
C ALA A 147 10.25 19.43 7.34
N GLN A 148 10.33 18.19 6.89
CA GLN A 148 11.15 17.81 5.75
C GLN A 148 10.37 17.70 4.43
N GLY A 149 9.05 17.89 4.43
CA GLY A 149 8.18 17.83 3.25
C GLY A 149 7.98 16.41 2.71
N ILE A 150 7.96 15.42 3.60
CA ILE A 150 7.61 14.01 3.30
C ILE A 150 6.16 13.79 3.73
N LYS A 151 5.33 13.16 2.90
CA LYS A 151 3.96 12.80 3.29
C LYS A 151 3.99 11.61 4.25
N LEU A 152 3.18 11.68 5.31
CA LEU A 152 3.01 10.58 6.26
C LEU A 152 1.72 9.82 5.94
N HIS A 153 1.84 8.52 5.70
CA HIS A 153 0.73 7.57 5.61
C HIS A 153 0.77 6.66 6.84
N LEU A 154 -0.39 6.20 7.28
CA LEU A 154 -0.52 5.35 8.45
C LEU A 154 -1.12 4.00 8.07
N TYR A 155 -0.37 2.93 8.29
CA TYR A 155 -0.93 1.59 8.28
C TYR A 155 -1.75 1.36 9.56
N TYR A 156 -2.92 0.78 9.42
CA TYR A 156 -3.80 0.43 10.50
C TYR A 156 -4.46 -0.93 10.27
N SER A 157 -4.33 -1.86 11.22
CA SER A 157 -4.90 -3.20 11.11
C SER A 157 -6.38 -3.22 11.51
N HIS A 158 -7.23 -3.82 10.66
CA HIS A 158 -8.62 -4.16 11.02
C HIS A 158 -8.68 -5.38 11.94
N LEU A 159 -7.85 -6.38 11.71
CA LEU A 159 -7.81 -7.55 12.57
C LEU A 159 -7.00 -7.28 13.86
N ASP A 160 -7.34 -8.04 14.92
CA ASP A 160 -6.72 -7.91 16.23
C ASP A 160 -6.56 -9.26 16.92
N TRP A 161 -5.33 -9.59 17.30
CA TRP A 161 -5.02 -10.86 17.96
C TRP A 161 -5.14 -10.80 19.49
N THR A 162 -5.42 -9.62 20.08
CA THR A 162 -5.41 -9.42 21.53
C THR A 162 -6.75 -9.04 22.10
N ARG A 163 -7.53 -8.22 21.41
CA ARG A 163 -8.80 -7.71 21.91
C ARG A 163 -9.90 -8.77 21.85
N ASP A 164 -10.53 -9.00 23.00
CA ASP A 164 -11.63 -9.98 23.13
C ASP A 164 -12.85 -9.61 22.27
N GLU A 165 -13.09 -8.30 22.07
CA GLU A 165 -14.25 -7.82 21.32
C GLU A 165 -14.13 -8.08 19.81
N TYR A 166 -12.92 -8.28 19.28
CA TYR A 166 -12.72 -8.62 17.86
C TYR A 166 -13.27 -10.02 17.57
N PRO A 167 -14.11 -10.21 16.54
CA PRO A 167 -14.81 -11.47 16.31
C PRO A 167 -13.90 -12.65 15.97
N GLY A 168 -12.66 -12.41 15.58
CA GLY A 168 -11.65 -13.45 15.32
C GLY A 168 -11.98 -14.30 14.10
N GLY A 169 -11.15 -14.14 13.07
CA GLY A 169 -11.23 -14.89 11.85
C GLY A 169 -10.33 -16.14 11.82
N ARG A 170 -9.62 -16.30 10.71
CA ARG A 170 -8.73 -17.45 10.48
C ARG A 170 -7.39 -17.37 11.23
N THR A 171 -6.99 -16.18 11.69
CA THR A 171 -5.72 -15.97 12.41
C THR A 171 -5.89 -15.68 13.90
N GLY A 172 -4.81 -15.68 14.68
CA GLY A 172 -4.82 -15.36 16.11
C GLY A 172 -5.59 -16.33 17.00
N LYS A 173 -5.91 -17.55 16.55
CA LYS A 173 -6.72 -18.51 17.31
C LYS A 173 -6.07 -18.97 18.61
N GLY A 174 -4.73 -18.97 18.69
CA GLY A 174 -3.95 -19.40 19.85
C GLY A 174 -3.53 -18.28 20.80
N THR A 175 -3.98 -17.06 20.59
CA THR A 175 -3.51 -15.89 21.36
C THR A 175 -4.24 -15.65 22.68
N GLY A 176 -5.24 -16.45 23.01
CA GLY A 176 -5.90 -16.44 24.34
C GLY A 176 -7.06 -15.47 24.47
N ARG A 177 -7.57 -14.90 23.38
CA ARG A 177 -8.80 -14.08 23.38
C ARG A 177 -9.99 -14.89 23.87
N ASP A 178 -10.88 -14.26 24.62
CA ASP A 178 -12.12 -14.90 25.12
C ASP A 178 -13.26 -14.75 24.10
N PRO A 179 -13.65 -15.83 23.39
CA PRO A 179 -14.68 -15.76 22.35
C PRO A 179 -16.08 -15.42 22.91
N LYS A 180 -16.27 -15.44 24.22
CA LYS A 180 -17.54 -15.04 24.87
C LYS A 180 -17.71 -13.53 24.99
N LYS A 181 -16.65 -12.77 24.80
CA LYS A 181 -16.63 -11.30 24.92
C LYS A 181 -16.65 -10.60 23.56
N VAL A 182 -16.81 -11.35 22.48
CA VAL A 182 -16.91 -10.78 21.12
C VAL A 182 -18.04 -9.78 21.05
N ASP A 183 -17.70 -8.54 20.63
CA ASP A 183 -18.66 -7.46 20.40
C ASP A 183 -18.13 -6.55 19.30
N TRP A 184 -18.58 -6.78 18.07
CA TRP A 184 -18.15 -6.03 16.90
C TRP A 184 -18.37 -4.51 17.04
N LYS A 185 -19.49 -4.10 17.64
CA LYS A 185 -19.81 -2.67 17.78
C LYS A 185 -18.84 -1.97 18.71
N VAL A 186 -18.41 -2.64 19.78
CA VAL A 186 -17.41 -2.12 20.71
C VAL A 186 -16.06 -2.03 20.01
N TYR A 187 -15.66 -3.08 19.29
CA TYR A 187 -14.40 -3.07 18.55
C TYR A 187 -14.40 -2.04 17.41
N TYR A 188 -15.46 -1.95 16.63
CA TYR A 188 -15.60 -0.97 15.55
C TYR A 188 -15.51 0.47 16.06
N LYS A 189 -16.19 0.74 17.19
CA LYS A 189 -16.09 2.05 17.86
C LYS A 189 -14.67 2.34 18.33
N PHE A 190 -13.98 1.36 18.91
CA PHE A 190 -12.57 1.49 19.31
C PHE A 190 -11.69 1.88 18.10
N MET A 191 -11.81 1.19 16.98
CA MET A 191 -11.06 1.53 15.76
C MET A 191 -11.35 2.97 15.28
N ASN A 192 -12.63 3.35 15.22
CA ASN A 192 -13.03 4.67 14.74
C ASN A 192 -12.59 5.81 15.67
N ASN A 193 -12.54 5.55 16.98
CA ASN A 193 -11.97 6.50 17.94
C ASN A 193 -10.46 6.68 17.73
N GLN A 194 -9.71 5.59 17.58
CA GLN A 194 -8.28 5.63 17.26
C GLN A 194 -8.00 6.33 15.92
N LEU A 195 -8.77 6.05 14.87
CA LEU A 195 -8.65 6.75 13.58
C LEU A 195 -8.96 8.25 13.73
N THR A 196 -9.91 8.61 14.59
CA THR A 196 -10.21 10.01 14.90
C THR A 196 -9.01 10.69 15.57
N GLU A 197 -8.37 10.05 16.56
CA GLU A 197 -7.15 10.56 17.18
C GLU A 197 -6.03 10.78 16.14
N LEU A 198 -5.77 9.76 15.32
CA LEU A 198 -4.73 9.80 14.28
C LEU A 198 -4.95 10.94 13.27
N LEU A 199 -6.20 11.17 12.88
CA LEU A 199 -6.56 12.19 11.89
C LEU A 199 -6.77 13.60 12.47
N THR A 200 -6.75 13.77 13.80
CA THR A 200 -6.95 15.08 14.43
C THR A 200 -5.74 15.58 15.19
N ASN A 201 -4.85 14.69 15.70
CA ASN A 201 -3.79 15.06 16.61
C ASN A 201 -2.39 15.06 15.97
N TYR A 202 -2.23 14.45 14.77
CA TYR A 202 -0.93 14.20 14.14
C TYR A 202 -0.69 15.03 12.87
N GLY A 203 -1.48 16.08 12.67
CA GLY A 203 -1.38 16.96 11.50
C GLY A 203 -1.99 16.36 10.23
N GLU A 204 -1.46 16.73 9.07
CA GLU A 204 -1.94 16.23 7.78
C GLU A 204 -1.46 14.79 7.56
N ILE A 205 -2.40 13.87 7.40
CA ILE A 205 -2.15 12.46 7.06
C ILE A 205 -2.45 12.27 5.59
N GLY A 206 -1.46 11.77 4.84
CA GLY A 206 -1.57 11.58 3.39
C GLY A 206 -2.45 10.41 3.01
N ALA A 207 -2.42 9.31 3.78
CA ALA A 207 -3.30 8.16 3.58
C ALA A 207 -3.45 7.32 4.84
N ILE A 208 -4.58 6.62 4.95
CA ILE A 208 -4.74 5.46 5.82
C ILE A 208 -4.60 4.20 4.95
N TRP A 209 -3.68 3.34 5.30
CA TRP A 209 -3.37 2.07 4.68
C TRP A 209 -3.91 0.93 5.55
N PHE A 210 -5.06 0.38 5.18
CA PHE A 210 -5.69 -0.68 5.94
C PHE A 210 -5.19 -2.06 5.54
N ASP A 211 -5.29 -2.98 6.50
CA ASP A 211 -4.97 -4.39 6.33
C ASP A 211 -5.83 -5.26 7.25
N GLY A 212 -5.92 -6.55 6.94
CA GLY A 212 -6.48 -7.54 7.85
C GLY A 212 -7.92 -7.94 7.58
N VAL A 213 -8.67 -7.29 6.68
CA VAL A 213 -10.05 -7.70 6.36
C VAL A 213 -10.12 -9.10 5.75
N TRP A 214 -9.06 -9.56 5.11
CA TRP A 214 -8.88 -10.92 4.60
C TRP A 214 -8.94 -12.02 5.69
N ASP A 215 -8.89 -11.66 6.98
CA ASP A 215 -9.00 -12.62 8.09
C ASP A 215 -10.34 -13.37 8.12
N HIS A 216 -11.36 -12.79 7.48
CA HIS A 216 -12.72 -13.35 7.37
C HIS A 216 -13.10 -13.81 5.94
N ASP A 217 -12.16 -13.87 4.99
CA ASP A 217 -12.44 -14.24 3.59
C ASP A 217 -12.96 -15.69 3.42
N GLU A 218 -12.66 -16.56 4.39
CA GLU A 218 -13.09 -17.97 4.39
C GLU A 218 -14.39 -18.20 5.15
N ASP A 219 -15.02 -17.16 5.68
CA ASP A 219 -16.27 -17.29 6.43
C ASP A 219 -17.42 -17.71 5.49
N SER A 220 -18.26 -18.61 5.95
CA SER A 220 -19.41 -19.09 5.17
C SER A 220 -20.47 -18.01 4.91
N ILE A 221 -20.50 -16.98 5.75
CA ILE A 221 -21.30 -15.76 5.60
C ILE A 221 -20.30 -14.61 5.55
N PRO A 222 -20.30 -13.80 4.48
CA PRO A 222 -19.40 -12.65 4.38
C PRO A 222 -19.52 -11.76 5.61
N PHE A 223 -18.37 -11.44 6.21
CA PHE A 223 -18.32 -10.54 7.35
C PHE A 223 -18.52 -9.10 6.88
N ASP A 224 -19.44 -8.38 7.52
CA ASP A 224 -19.69 -6.97 7.25
C ASP A 224 -18.74 -6.12 8.10
N TRP A 225 -17.72 -5.55 7.44
CA TRP A 225 -16.71 -4.69 8.05
C TRP A 225 -17.16 -3.23 8.24
N GLU A 226 -18.34 -2.87 7.73
CA GLU A 226 -18.84 -1.48 7.75
C GLU A 226 -17.81 -0.48 7.17
N LEU A 227 -17.11 -0.89 6.09
CA LEU A 227 -15.98 -0.12 5.53
C LEU A 227 -16.40 1.25 4.99
N GLU A 228 -17.56 1.35 4.34
CA GLU A 228 -18.01 2.60 3.72
C GLU A 228 -18.20 3.70 4.77
N GLU A 229 -18.76 3.37 5.94
CA GLU A 229 -18.93 4.31 7.06
C GLU A 229 -17.58 4.73 7.64
N GLN A 230 -16.63 3.79 7.76
CA GLN A 230 -15.30 4.08 8.26
C GLN A 230 -14.51 4.96 7.27
N TYR A 231 -14.58 4.69 5.98
CA TYR A 231 -13.95 5.51 4.95
C TYR A 231 -14.57 6.91 4.89
N ALA A 232 -15.90 7.01 5.04
CA ALA A 232 -16.60 8.29 5.14
C ALA A 232 -16.16 9.11 6.35
N LEU A 233 -15.86 8.47 7.50
CA LEU A 233 -15.28 9.14 8.67
C LEU A 233 -13.92 9.74 8.34
N ILE A 234 -13.04 9.01 7.66
CA ILE A 234 -11.70 9.49 7.27
C ILE A 234 -11.82 10.71 6.36
N HIS A 235 -12.60 10.60 5.28
CA HIS A 235 -12.78 11.69 4.33
C HIS A 235 -13.47 12.91 4.94
N LYS A 236 -14.32 12.71 5.95
CA LYS A 236 -14.94 13.81 6.71
C LYS A 236 -13.92 14.55 7.57
N LEU A 237 -13.00 13.82 8.21
CA LEU A 237 -11.99 14.41 9.10
C LEU A 237 -10.89 15.09 8.29
N GLN A 238 -10.41 14.45 7.23
CA GLN A 238 -9.39 14.98 6.33
C GLN A 238 -9.75 14.65 4.87
N PRO A 239 -10.41 15.55 4.13
CA PRO A 239 -10.85 15.29 2.75
C PRO A 239 -9.75 14.90 1.76
N ALA A 240 -8.51 15.34 2.00
CA ALA A 240 -7.35 14.99 1.19
C ALA A 240 -6.66 13.68 1.61
N CYS A 241 -7.02 13.10 2.77
CA CYS A 241 -6.47 11.82 3.21
C CYS A 241 -6.99 10.69 2.31
N LEU A 242 -6.09 9.95 1.70
CA LEU A 242 -6.43 8.83 0.83
C LEU A 242 -6.71 7.57 1.66
N VAL A 243 -7.54 6.69 1.12
CA VAL A 243 -7.84 5.38 1.71
C VAL A 243 -7.37 4.28 0.76
N GLY A 244 -6.53 3.39 1.26
CA GLY A 244 -6.16 2.14 0.61
C GLY A 244 -6.37 0.97 1.56
N ASN A 245 -6.78 -0.18 1.02
CA ASN A 245 -7.00 -1.38 1.84
C ASN A 245 -6.41 -2.61 1.15
N ASN A 246 -5.55 -3.33 1.87
CA ASN A 246 -4.89 -4.55 1.40
C ASN A 246 -5.81 -5.78 1.58
N HIS A 247 -6.98 -5.73 0.98
CA HIS A 247 -7.97 -6.81 1.07
C HIS A 247 -7.87 -7.84 -0.07
N HIS A 248 -6.89 -7.71 -0.96
CA HIS A 248 -6.63 -8.62 -2.08
C HIS A 248 -7.80 -8.79 -3.08
N SER A 249 -8.70 -7.83 -3.13
CA SER A 249 -9.88 -7.84 -4.00
C SER A 249 -10.02 -6.52 -4.78
N THR A 250 -11.07 -6.38 -5.58
CA THR A 250 -11.37 -5.12 -6.27
C THR A 250 -11.76 -4.05 -5.25
N PRO A 251 -11.35 -2.79 -5.47
CA PRO A 251 -11.65 -1.69 -4.54
C PRO A 251 -13.14 -1.54 -4.27
N VAL A 252 -13.48 -1.24 -3.03
CA VAL A 252 -14.83 -0.89 -2.60
C VAL A 252 -15.05 0.63 -2.61
N SER A 253 -16.32 1.06 -2.48
CA SER A 253 -16.68 2.47 -2.45
C SER A 253 -15.96 3.20 -1.32
N GLY A 254 -15.33 4.33 -1.63
CA GLY A 254 -14.55 5.13 -0.67
C GLY A 254 -13.05 4.87 -0.69
N GLU A 255 -12.56 3.88 -1.42
CA GLU A 255 -11.12 3.71 -1.62
C GLU A 255 -10.56 4.63 -2.69
N ASP A 256 -9.33 5.08 -2.46
CA ASP A 256 -8.59 6.03 -3.29
C ASP A 256 -7.35 5.42 -3.93
N ILE A 257 -6.85 4.32 -3.35
CA ILE A 257 -5.64 3.60 -3.76
C ILE A 257 -5.98 2.12 -3.86
N GLN A 258 -5.59 1.48 -4.96
CA GLN A 258 -5.61 0.03 -5.07
C GLN A 258 -4.22 -0.55 -4.77
N ILE A 259 -4.18 -1.52 -3.86
CA ILE A 259 -2.95 -2.12 -3.33
C ILE A 259 -2.74 -3.51 -3.93
N PHE A 260 -1.47 -3.82 -4.27
CA PHE A 260 -0.99 -5.12 -4.73
C PHE A 260 0.16 -5.56 -3.83
N GLU A 261 -0.04 -6.62 -3.07
CA GLU A 261 1.00 -7.10 -2.15
C GLU A 261 1.98 -8.02 -2.87
N ARG A 262 3.28 -7.68 -2.81
CA ARG A 262 4.42 -8.44 -3.35
C ARG A 262 4.45 -8.62 -4.88
N ASP A 263 3.40 -8.25 -5.58
CA ASP A 263 3.28 -8.35 -7.03
C ASP A 263 3.08 -6.98 -7.68
N LEU A 264 3.44 -6.85 -8.94
CA LEU A 264 3.08 -5.69 -9.74
C LEU A 264 1.62 -5.80 -10.21
N PRO A 265 0.92 -4.68 -10.47
CA PRO A 265 -0.45 -4.71 -10.98
C PRO A 265 -0.61 -5.61 -12.21
N GLY A 266 -1.57 -6.53 -12.13
CA GLY A 266 -1.84 -7.53 -13.16
C GLY A 266 -0.92 -8.78 -13.12
N GLU A 267 -0.11 -8.93 -12.09
CA GLU A 267 0.63 -10.15 -11.76
C GLU A 267 0.05 -10.80 -10.50
N ASN A 268 0.28 -12.10 -10.33
CA ASN A 268 -0.14 -12.85 -9.14
C ASN A 268 0.86 -14.00 -8.85
N LYS A 269 2.14 -13.67 -8.80
CA LYS A 269 3.22 -14.63 -8.53
C LYS A 269 3.28 -15.01 -7.06
N ALA A 270 2.99 -14.05 -6.17
CA ALA A 270 2.91 -14.27 -4.73
C ALA A 270 1.58 -14.90 -4.30
N GLY A 271 0.56 -14.91 -5.16
CA GLY A 271 -0.75 -15.46 -4.87
C GLY A 271 -1.70 -14.53 -4.10
N LEU A 272 -1.31 -13.26 -3.91
CA LEU A 272 -2.05 -12.26 -3.14
C LEU A 272 -2.64 -11.12 -4.00
N SER A 273 -2.44 -11.15 -5.31
CA SER A 273 -2.72 -10.01 -6.19
C SER A 273 -3.50 -10.41 -7.46
N GLY A 274 -4.45 -11.35 -7.32
CA GLY A 274 -5.27 -11.86 -8.42
C GLY A 274 -6.43 -10.95 -8.84
N GLN A 275 -6.64 -9.81 -8.18
CA GLN A 275 -7.71 -8.85 -8.46
C GLN A 275 -7.49 -8.11 -9.78
N GLU A 276 -8.58 -7.68 -10.42
CA GLU A 276 -8.53 -6.82 -11.60
C GLU A 276 -7.93 -5.45 -11.26
N VAL A 277 -7.16 -4.90 -12.21
CA VAL A 277 -6.57 -3.56 -12.07
C VAL A 277 -7.63 -2.50 -12.32
N SER A 278 -7.87 -1.65 -11.34
CA SER A 278 -8.83 -0.56 -11.40
C SER A 278 -8.24 0.70 -12.07
N ARG A 279 -9.01 1.80 -12.05
CA ARG A 279 -8.57 3.12 -12.51
C ARG A 279 -8.09 4.01 -11.37
N LEU A 280 -8.08 3.52 -10.13
CA LEU A 280 -7.53 4.25 -9.00
C LEU A 280 -6.00 4.35 -9.14
N PRO A 281 -5.35 5.28 -8.44
CA PRO A 281 -3.92 5.22 -8.19
C PRO A 281 -3.52 3.84 -7.67
N LEU A 282 -2.44 3.28 -8.22
CA LEU A 282 -1.99 1.93 -7.92
C LEU A 282 -0.76 1.98 -7.02
N GLU A 283 -0.67 1.06 -6.08
CA GLU A 283 0.50 0.85 -5.24
C GLU A 283 0.85 -0.63 -5.18
N THR A 284 2.13 -0.96 -5.31
CA THR A 284 2.66 -2.28 -4.95
C THR A 284 3.56 -2.15 -3.73
N CYS A 285 3.41 -3.02 -2.76
CA CYS A 285 4.31 -3.07 -1.62
C CYS A 285 5.22 -4.30 -1.67
N GLN A 286 6.50 -4.10 -1.31
CA GLN A 286 7.53 -5.14 -1.37
C GLN A 286 8.54 -4.98 -0.24
N THR A 287 9.13 -6.07 0.22
CA THR A 287 10.16 -6.07 1.27
C THR A 287 11.56 -5.96 0.69
N MET A 288 12.49 -5.29 1.40
CA MET A 288 13.91 -5.30 1.04
C MET A 288 14.56 -6.66 1.27
N ASN A 289 14.08 -7.41 2.26
CA ASN A 289 14.51 -8.79 2.61
C ASN A 289 13.31 -9.75 2.50
N GLY A 290 13.13 -10.71 3.41
CA GLY A 290 12.02 -11.68 3.38
C GLY A 290 10.80 -11.26 4.18
N MET A 291 11.01 -10.57 5.34
CA MET A 291 9.97 -10.25 6.31
C MET A 291 9.60 -8.77 6.27
N TRP A 292 8.38 -8.44 6.74
CA TRP A 292 7.97 -7.06 6.92
C TRP A 292 8.59 -6.46 8.19
N GLY A 293 8.35 -7.03 9.36
CA GLY A 293 8.98 -6.65 10.61
C GLY A 293 10.40 -7.21 10.76
N TYR A 294 11.18 -6.61 11.66
CA TYR A 294 12.57 -7.05 11.88
C TYR A 294 12.66 -8.51 12.30
N LYS A 295 13.49 -9.26 11.57
CA LYS A 295 13.84 -10.64 11.89
C LYS A 295 15.34 -10.81 11.81
N ILE A 296 15.97 -11.14 12.95
CA ILE A 296 17.43 -11.13 13.11
C ILE A 296 18.16 -12.09 12.15
N ILE A 297 17.54 -13.21 11.80
CA ILE A 297 18.14 -14.18 10.89
C ILE A 297 17.88 -13.88 9.41
N ASP A 298 16.99 -12.93 9.09
CA ASP A 298 16.65 -12.55 7.72
C ASP A 298 17.58 -11.45 7.21
N GLN A 299 18.79 -11.86 6.85
CA GLN A 299 19.84 -10.98 6.34
C GLN A 299 19.95 -11.00 4.81
N ASN A 300 19.00 -11.66 4.12
CA ASN A 300 19.02 -11.77 2.67
C ASN A 300 18.36 -10.55 2.01
N TYR A 301 19.04 -9.41 2.10
CA TYR A 301 18.61 -8.18 1.43
C TYR A 301 18.78 -8.29 -0.08
N LYS A 302 17.74 -7.91 -0.82
CA LYS A 302 17.77 -7.83 -2.27
C LYS A 302 18.89 -6.90 -2.75
N SER A 303 19.44 -7.18 -3.92
CA SER A 303 20.45 -6.32 -4.53
C SER A 303 19.89 -4.94 -4.87
N LEU A 304 20.75 -3.93 -4.98
CA LEU A 304 20.37 -2.60 -5.44
C LEU A 304 19.70 -2.67 -6.82
N GLU A 305 20.25 -3.48 -7.73
CA GLU A 305 19.68 -3.73 -9.05
C GLU A 305 18.23 -4.22 -8.96
N THR A 306 17.97 -5.26 -8.15
CA THR A 306 16.61 -5.78 -7.94
C THR A 306 15.65 -4.71 -7.42
N LEU A 307 16.07 -3.88 -6.47
CA LEU A 307 15.23 -2.83 -5.87
C LEU A 307 14.91 -1.72 -6.87
N ILE A 308 15.90 -1.31 -7.69
CA ILE A 308 15.69 -0.32 -8.75
C ILE A 308 14.76 -0.89 -9.82
N GLN A 309 14.95 -2.14 -10.23
CA GLN A 309 14.07 -2.79 -11.22
C GLN A 309 12.64 -2.97 -10.70
N TYR A 310 12.43 -3.19 -9.39
CA TYR A 310 11.08 -3.14 -8.79
C TYR A 310 10.46 -1.76 -8.90
N LEU A 311 11.21 -0.69 -8.58
CA LEU A 311 10.71 0.68 -8.67
C LEU A 311 10.32 1.05 -10.10
N VAL A 312 11.22 0.78 -11.04
CA VAL A 312 11.01 1.08 -12.45
C VAL A 312 9.90 0.19 -13.04
N GLY A 313 9.84 -1.08 -12.63
CA GLY A 313 8.78 -2.00 -12.99
C GLY A 313 7.39 -1.53 -12.51
N ALA A 314 7.30 -1.04 -11.27
CA ALA A 314 6.07 -0.44 -10.74
C ALA A 314 5.67 0.81 -11.56
N ALA A 315 6.61 1.72 -11.81
CA ALA A 315 6.36 2.91 -12.63
C ALA A 315 5.90 2.54 -14.05
N GLY A 316 6.48 1.50 -14.66
CA GLY A 316 6.07 0.96 -15.96
C GLY A 316 4.64 0.38 -15.99
N LYS A 317 4.09 0.02 -14.83
CA LYS A 317 2.69 -0.36 -14.62
C LYS A 317 1.80 0.81 -14.19
N GLY A 318 2.35 2.01 -14.05
CA GLY A 318 1.65 3.17 -13.53
C GLY A 318 1.43 3.17 -12.02
N ALA A 319 2.12 2.28 -11.29
CA ALA A 319 1.99 2.12 -9.85
C ALA A 319 3.13 2.79 -9.08
N ASN A 320 2.87 3.07 -7.81
CA ASN A 320 3.90 3.40 -6.84
C ASN A 320 4.56 2.13 -6.30
N LEU A 321 5.82 2.24 -5.90
CA LEU A 321 6.48 1.23 -5.07
C LEU A 321 6.52 1.71 -3.62
N LEU A 322 5.93 0.95 -2.71
CA LEU A 322 6.08 1.10 -1.26
C LEU A 322 7.06 0.03 -0.75
N MET A 323 8.32 0.44 -0.54
CA MET A 323 9.42 -0.48 -0.17
C MET A 323 9.56 -0.56 1.34
N ASN A 324 9.47 -1.78 1.89
CA ASN A 324 9.45 -1.99 3.32
C ASN A 324 10.83 -2.15 3.96
N ILE A 325 10.96 -1.56 5.13
CA ILE A 325 12.04 -1.74 6.08
C ILE A 325 11.43 -2.14 7.44
N GLY A 326 12.01 -3.15 8.10
CA GLY A 326 11.70 -3.51 9.49
C GLY A 326 12.73 -2.89 10.45
N PRO A 327 12.45 -1.78 11.14
CA PRO A 327 13.35 -1.21 12.12
C PRO A 327 13.61 -2.15 13.31
N GLN A 328 14.80 -2.07 13.90
CA GLN A 328 15.21 -2.87 15.04
C GLN A 328 14.50 -2.39 16.32
N ALA A 329 14.46 -3.26 17.34
CA ALA A 329 13.85 -2.93 18.63
C ALA A 329 14.46 -1.70 19.32
N ASN A 330 15.76 -1.44 19.10
CA ASN A 330 16.46 -0.29 19.65
C ASN A 330 16.12 1.05 18.92
N GLY A 331 15.34 1.00 17.84
CA GLY A 331 14.94 2.17 17.05
C GLY A 331 15.87 2.52 15.89
N GLU A 332 16.89 1.68 15.58
CA GLU A 332 17.74 1.88 14.40
C GLU A 332 17.15 1.25 13.15
N LEU A 333 17.30 1.90 12.02
CA LEU A 333 17.13 1.24 10.72
C LEU A 333 18.30 0.27 10.49
N PRO A 334 18.07 -0.95 9.97
CA PRO A 334 19.13 -1.89 9.68
C PRO A 334 20.18 -1.29 8.73
N ALA A 335 21.47 -1.53 9.01
CA ALA A 335 22.58 -0.96 8.22
C ALA A 335 22.49 -1.34 6.73
N ALA A 336 22.10 -2.60 6.43
CA ALA A 336 21.90 -3.04 5.06
C ALA A 336 20.76 -2.30 4.36
N ALA A 337 19.68 -1.95 5.07
CA ALA A 337 18.61 -1.13 4.51
C ALA A 337 19.09 0.29 4.21
N LEU A 338 19.85 0.92 5.11
CA LEU A 338 20.44 2.24 4.90
C LEU A 338 21.38 2.26 3.68
N GLU A 339 22.18 1.21 3.48
CA GLU A 339 23.04 1.07 2.30
C GLU A 339 22.20 1.02 1.01
N ARG A 340 21.11 0.25 1.00
CA ARG A 340 20.19 0.16 -0.15
C ARG A 340 19.48 1.49 -0.42
N LEU A 341 19.02 2.18 0.61
CA LEU A 341 18.42 3.50 0.50
C LEU A 341 19.39 4.51 -0.15
N LYS A 342 20.64 4.52 0.30
CA LYS A 342 21.67 5.38 -0.29
C LYS A 342 21.86 5.11 -1.78
N GLY A 343 22.00 3.83 -2.16
CA GLY A 343 22.16 3.46 -3.58
C GLY A 343 20.95 3.82 -4.43
N MET A 344 19.73 3.61 -3.92
CA MET A 344 18.50 4.04 -4.62
C MET A 344 18.46 5.55 -4.81
N GLY A 345 18.86 6.31 -3.78
CA GLY A 345 18.93 7.77 -3.86
C GLY A 345 19.96 8.26 -4.87
N GLU A 346 21.11 7.61 -4.98
CA GLU A 346 22.13 7.92 -5.99
C GLU A 346 21.59 7.69 -7.40
N TRP A 347 20.91 6.57 -7.64
CA TRP A 347 20.28 6.26 -8.92
C TRP A 347 19.15 7.25 -9.27
N LEU A 348 18.26 7.55 -8.29
CA LEU A 348 17.12 8.46 -8.50
C LEU A 348 17.54 9.91 -8.73
N ARG A 349 18.64 10.37 -8.14
CA ARG A 349 19.18 11.72 -8.46
C ARG A 349 19.56 11.86 -9.94
N ALA A 350 20.05 10.80 -10.55
CA ALA A 350 20.42 10.80 -11.96
C ALA A 350 19.21 10.53 -12.89
N ASN A 351 18.31 9.64 -12.48
CA ASN A 351 17.29 9.06 -13.37
C ASN A 351 15.83 9.35 -12.94
N GLY A 352 15.60 10.04 -11.83
CA GLY A 352 14.27 10.20 -11.24
C GLY A 352 13.23 10.85 -12.17
N GLU A 353 13.66 11.66 -13.14
CA GLU A 353 12.76 12.25 -14.14
C GLU A 353 12.05 11.17 -15.01
N THR A 354 12.68 10.00 -15.16
CA THR A 354 12.11 8.87 -15.93
C THR A 354 11.11 8.04 -15.13
N VAL A 355 10.95 8.37 -13.83
CA VAL A 355 10.08 7.68 -12.86
C VAL A 355 9.01 8.61 -12.32
N TYR A 356 9.39 9.74 -11.70
CA TYR A 356 8.44 10.66 -11.05
C TYR A 356 7.58 11.42 -12.06
N GLY A 357 6.27 11.51 -11.77
CA GLY A 357 5.31 12.19 -12.62
C GLY A 357 5.18 11.59 -14.00
N THR A 358 5.50 10.29 -14.15
CA THR A 358 5.28 9.53 -15.38
C THR A 358 3.98 8.73 -15.29
N THR A 359 3.47 8.32 -16.44
CA THR A 359 2.46 7.26 -16.57
C THR A 359 3.12 5.97 -17.02
N ALA A 360 2.39 4.85 -17.00
CA ALA A 360 2.80 3.67 -17.76
C ALA A 360 3.09 4.06 -19.21
N GLY A 361 4.12 3.46 -19.79
CA GLY A 361 4.46 3.72 -21.18
C GLY A 361 3.56 2.97 -22.16
N ASP A 362 3.82 3.16 -23.44
CA ASP A 362 2.97 2.64 -24.52
C ASP A 362 3.12 1.12 -24.75
N ILE A 363 4.15 0.52 -24.14
CA ILE A 363 4.48 -0.90 -24.37
C ILE A 363 4.31 -1.64 -23.03
N PRO A 364 3.50 -2.70 -22.99
CA PRO A 364 3.41 -3.56 -21.82
C PRO A 364 4.79 -4.11 -21.40
N THR A 365 4.94 -4.46 -20.13
CA THR A 365 6.17 -5.11 -19.60
C THR A 365 6.63 -6.26 -20.49
N GLN A 366 7.91 -6.28 -20.82
CA GLN A 366 8.57 -7.28 -21.64
C GLN A 366 9.72 -7.93 -20.85
N GLU A 367 10.28 -9.02 -21.37
CA GLU A 367 11.46 -9.67 -20.77
C GLU A 367 12.68 -8.74 -20.72
N TRP A 368 12.82 -7.84 -21.69
CA TRP A 368 13.92 -6.89 -21.74
C TRP A 368 13.74 -5.69 -20.77
N GLY A 369 12.51 -5.41 -20.28
CA GLY A 369 12.24 -4.28 -19.39
C GLY A 369 10.86 -3.66 -19.56
N VAL A 370 10.74 -2.37 -19.30
CA VAL A 370 9.47 -1.63 -19.25
C VAL A 370 9.60 -0.25 -19.93
N THR A 371 8.44 0.42 -20.08
CA THR A 371 8.42 1.80 -20.57
C THR A 371 7.64 2.70 -19.61
N THR A 372 8.08 3.95 -19.47
CA THR A 372 7.36 5.03 -18.80
C THR A 372 7.20 6.21 -19.75
N ARG A 373 6.17 7.05 -19.50
CA ARG A 373 5.87 8.20 -20.37
C ARG A 373 5.66 9.48 -19.57
N LYS A 374 6.21 10.59 -20.09
CA LYS A 374 5.96 11.94 -19.57
C LYS A 374 5.73 12.91 -20.73
N GLY A 375 4.47 13.21 -21.02
CA GLY A 375 4.11 14.02 -22.17
C GLY A 375 4.52 13.36 -23.50
N ASP A 376 5.30 14.06 -24.32
CA ASP A 376 5.83 13.56 -25.59
C ASP A 376 7.12 12.72 -25.45
N ARG A 377 7.61 12.52 -24.22
CA ARG A 377 8.81 11.73 -23.93
C ARG A 377 8.43 10.33 -23.47
N LEU A 378 8.94 9.33 -24.18
CA LEU A 378 8.83 7.90 -23.86
C LEU A 378 10.22 7.43 -23.41
N PHE A 379 10.30 6.88 -22.20
CA PHE A 379 11.51 6.29 -21.66
C PHE A 379 11.44 4.78 -21.77
N ILE A 380 12.46 4.19 -22.40
CA ILE A 380 12.62 2.75 -22.58
C ILE A 380 13.65 2.30 -21.55
N HIS A 381 13.20 1.58 -20.54
CA HIS A 381 14.03 1.03 -19.47
C HIS A 381 14.42 -0.39 -19.84
N ILE A 382 15.70 -0.60 -20.14
CA ILE A 382 16.24 -1.88 -20.59
C ILE A 382 17.02 -2.52 -19.44
N PHE A 383 16.48 -3.62 -18.90
CA PHE A 383 17.09 -4.39 -17.80
C PHE A 383 17.98 -5.52 -18.31
N ASP A 384 17.54 -6.19 -19.38
CA ASP A 384 18.26 -7.33 -19.97
C ASP A 384 17.97 -7.42 -21.46
N LEU A 385 18.93 -7.04 -22.27
CA LEU A 385 18.86 -7.20 -23.72
C LEU A 385 19.97 -8.14 -24.20
N LYS A 386 19.62 -9.13 -25.02
CA LYS A 386 20.58 -10.14 -25.50
C LYS A 386 21.23 -9.74 -26.81
N GLU A 387 20.62 -8.85 -27.55
CA GLU A 387 21.02 -8.46 -28.90
C GLU A 387 21.27 -6.95 -29.01
N LYS A 388 21.97 -6.54 -30.05
CA LYS A 388 22.23 -5.11 -30.34
C LYS A 388 21.02 -4.40 -30.97
N GLN A 389 19.89 -5.06 -31.06
CA GLN A 389 18.67 -4.50 -31.63
C GLN A 389 17.48 -4.75 -30.72
N LEU A 390 16.61 -3.73 -30.62
CA LEU A 390 15.35 -3.81 -29.89
C LEU A 390 14.22 -3.29 -30.77
N THR A 391 13.24 -4.13 -31.08
CA THR A 391 12.06 -3.70 -31.83
C THR A 391 10.88 -3.44 -30.90
N LEU A 392 10.33 -2.24 -31.02
CA LEU A 392 9.26 -1.70 -30.17
C LEU A 392 7.98 -1.55 -30.99
N PRO A 393 6.84 -2.15 -30.60
CA PRO A 393 5.57 -2.06 -31.32
C PRO A 393 4.88 -0.71 -31.01
N LEU A 394 5.43 0.39 -31.51
CA LEU A 394 4.87 1.72 -31.32
C LEU A 394 3.88 2.08 -32.45
N THR A 395 2.87 2.87 -32.07
CA THR A 395 1.90 3.42 -33.04
C THR A 395 2.12 4.91 -33.29
N CYS A 396 2.85 5.61 -32.37
CA CYS A 396 3.18 7.01 -32.47
C CYS A 396 4.43 7.23 -33.35
N LYS A 397 4.53 8.41 -33.98
CA LYS A 397 5.72 8.78 -34.75
C LYS A 397 6.86 9.18 -33.82
N VAL A 398 8.03 8.56 -33.99
CA VAL A 398 9.27 8.92 -33.29
C VAL A 398 10.02 9.97 -34.07
N LYS A 399 10.44 11.04 -33.38
CA LYS A 399 11.23 12.15 -33.93
C LYS A 399 12.71 11.98 -33.64
N LYS A 400 13.05 11.55 -32.40
CA LYS A 400 14.42 11.41 -31.91
C LYS A 400 14.50 10.24 -30.94
N ALA A 401 15.66 9.61 -30.86
CA ALA A 401 16.02 8.64 -29.85
C ALA A 401 17.48 8.90 -29.41
N PHE A 402 17.73 8.87 -28.11
CA PHE A 402 19.07 9.06 -27.53
C PHE A 402 19.16 8.34 -26.19
N THR A 403 20.37 7.99 -25.76
CA THR A 403 20.57 7.49 -24.41
C THR A 403 20.16 8.56 -23.42
N TYR A 404 19.51 8.17 -22.31
CA TYR A 404 19.10 9.15 -21.30
C TYR A 404 20.34 9.80 -20.65
N GLU A 405 21.30 8.99 -20.26
CA GLU A 405 22.61 9.44 -19.82
C GLU A 405 23.47 9.84 -21.04
N GLY A 406 24.14 10.96 -20.96
CA GLY A 406 25.04 11.48 -21.98
C GLY A 406 24.35 11.94 -23.28
N LYS A 407 23.04 11.77 -23.45
CA LYS A 407 22.24 12.20 -24.60
C LYS A 407 22.84 11.83 -25.97
N THR A 408 23.48 10.68 -26.04
CA THR A 408 24.05 10.14 -27.29
C THR A 408 22.94 9.66 -28.22
N PRO A 409 22.92 10.08 -29.51
CA PRO A 409 21.91 9.62 -30.45
C PRO A 409 21.90 8.09 -30.60
N VAL A 410 20.74 7.48 -30.51
CA VAL A 410 20.53 6.06 -30.79
C VAL A 410 19.95 5.92 -32.21
N LYS A 411 20.58 5.07 -33.04
CA LYS A 411 20.09 4.79 -34.39
C LYS A 411 18.76 4.07 -34.33
N PHE A 412 17.78 4.53 -35.11
CA PHE A 412 16.50 3.85 -35.19
C PHE A 412 15.92 3.87 -36.61
N LYS A 413 15.07 2.88 -36.90
CA LYS A 413 14.21 2.84 -38.07
C LYS A 413 12.77 2.63 -37.63
N GLN A 414 11.84 3.36 -38.23
CA GLN A 414 10.42 3.17 -38.03
C GLN A 414 9.79 2.68 -39.35
N ASP A 415 9.06 1.58 -39.28
CA ASP A 415 8.38 1.02 -40.44
C ASP A 415 7.03 1.72 -40.69
N LYS A 416 6.32 1.27 -41.75
CA LYS A 416 5.02 1.83 -42.15
C LYS A 416 3.89 1.48 -41.17
N GLN A 417 4.06 0.43 -40.37
CA GLN A 417 3.12 -0.02 -39.33
C GLN A 417 3.36 0.70 -37.97
N GLY A 418 4.45 1.45 -37.87
CA GLY A 418 4.81 2.22 -36.70
C GLY A 418 5.85 1.52 -35.81
N ALA A 419 6.20 0.27 -36.04
CA ALA A 419 7.20 -0.42 -35.25
C ALA A 419 8.58 0.26 -35.39
N VAL A 420 9.28 0.43 -34.27
CA VAL A 420 10.59 1.11 -34.20
C VAL A 420 11.65 0.11 -33.81
N THR A 421 12.66 -0.07 -34.66
CA THR A 421 13.86 -0.86 -34.34
C THR A 421 14.98 0.08 -33.94
N LEU A 422 15.40 0.02 -32.65
CA LEU A 422 16.60 0.63 -32.13
C LEU A 422 17.82 -0.23 -32.48
N THR A 423 18.95 0.38 -32.77
CA THR A 423 20.21 -0.32 -33.04
C THR A 423 21.30 0.30 -32.17
N PHE A 424 21.94 -0.53 -31.35
CA PHE A 424 23.02 -0.18 -30.46
C PHE A 424 24.37 -0.62 -31.03
N ASP A 425 25.42 0.14 -30.79
CA ASP A 425 26.78 -0.24 -31.22
C ASP A 425 27.29 -1.43 -30.38
N GLU A 426 26.87 -1.49 -29.07
CA GLU A 426 27.09 -2.62 -28.17
C GLU A 426 25.76 -3.01 -27.47
N VAL A 427 25.67 -4.23 -26.96
CA VAL A 427 24.50 -4.67 -26.18
C VAL A 427 24.41 -3.78 -24.92
N PRO A 428 23.25 -3.14 -24.66
CA PRO A 428 23.04 -2.36 -23.43
C PRO A 428 23.30 -3.20 -22.18
N THR A 429 23.99 -2.62 -21.23
CA THR A 429 24.32 -3.24 -19.93
C THR A 429 24.10 -2.25 -18.78
N GLY A 430 24.02 -2.75 -17.57
CA GLY A 430 23.83 -1.95 -16.34
C GLY A 430 22.53 -2.32 -15.62
N ILE A 431 22.26 -1.65 -14.52
CA ILE A 431 21.07 -1.88 -13.67
C ILE A 431 19.79 -1.56 -14.48
N ASP A 432 19.85 -0.45 -15.23
CA ASP A 432 18.75 0.06 -16.06
C ASP A 432 19.35 0.97 -17.14
N PHE A 433 19.42 0.48 -18.36
CA PHE A 433 19.89 1.28 -19.50
C PHE A 433 18.69 2.01 -20.12
N ILE A 434 18.72 3.33 -20.06
CA ILE A 434 17.55 4.13 -20.43
C ILE A 434 17.76 4.80 -21.81
N VAL A 435 16.80 4.58 -22.71
CA VAL A 435 16.67 5.31 -23.97
C VAL A 435 15.48 6.26 -23.86
N GLU A 436 15.74 7.55 -24.15
CA GLU A 436 14.68 8.54 -24.27
C GLU A 436 14.29 8.70 -25.73
N MET A 437 13.00 8.61 -26.00
CA MET A 437 12.42 8.84 -27.31
C MET A 437 11.47 10.03 -27.25
N VAL A 438 11.62 10.96 -28.21
CA VAL A 438 10.65 12.05 -28.39
C VAL A 438 9.67 11.65 -29.47
N THR A 439 8.40 11.63 -29.13
CA THR A 439 7.29 11.21 -29.99
C THR A 439 6.47 12.42 -30.48
N LYS A 440 5.48 12.18 -31.37
CA LYS A 440 4.59 13.21 -31.89
C LYS A 440 3.13 12.87 -31.55
#